data_18fb0a107313863eeac5611bac9a493f
#
_entry.id   18fb0a107313863eeac5611bac9a493f
#
_cell.length_a   1.000
_cell.length_b   1.000
_cell.length_c   1.000
_cell.angle_alpha   90.00
_cell.angle_beta   90.00
_cell.angle_gamma   90.00
#
_symmetry.space_group_name_H-M   'P 1'
#
loop_
_entity.id
_entity.type
_entity.pdbx_description
1 polymer ?
#
loop_
_entity_poly.entity_id
_entity_poly.type
_entity_poly.pdbx_seq_one_letter_code
_entity_poly.pdbx_strand_id
1 'polypeptide(L)'
;DKTREKALNIALNKITGAWDDSLLADLLKDIEDSNFDLGKTGFEPPEIETLFNKVHSKEVKEDDFDVESELKQPCFSKEGDLWHLGKHIVLCGDSTNAECYDTLMDGTKANLVLSDPPYNVDVEETAGKIMNDNMGDSEFYQFLLAAFQQMHGHLADDGSIYIFHADTEGLNFRKAFKDAGFYLSGCCIWKKNAVSYTHL
;
A
#
# COMPACT_ATOMS: atom_id res chain seq x y z
N ASP A 1 -28.54 -29.32 -10.24
CA ASP A 1 -27.14 -28.88 -10.37
C ASP A 1 -26.54 -28.72 -8.97
N LYS A 2 -25.49 -29.49 -8.67
CA LYS A 2 -24.85 -29.55 -7.35
C LYS A 2 -24.29 -28.20 -6.87
N THR A 3 -23.79 -27.37 -7.80
CA THR A 3 -23.26 -26.05 -7.48
C THR A 3 -24.37 -25.13 -6.96
N ARG A 4 -25.53 -25.16 -7.63
CA ARG A 4 -26.71 -24.38 -7.20
C ARG A 4 -27.25 -24.85 -5.85
N GLU A 5 -27.22 -26.15 -5.59
CA GLU A 5 -27.61 -26.72 -4.29
C GLU A 5 -26.66 -26.28 -3.17
N LYS A 6 -25.32 -26.32 -3.40
CA LYS A 6 -24.32 -25.79 -2.46
C LYS A 6 -24.56 -24.31 -2.15
N ALA A 7 -24.75 -23.47 -3.17
CA ALA A 7 -24.98 -22.04 -2.98
C ALA A 7 -26.27 -21.77 -2.18
N LEU A 8 -27.36 -22.50 -2.45
CA LEU A 8 -28.60 -22.39 -1.73
C LEU A 8 -28.46 -22.80 -0.27
N ASN A 9 -27.77 -23.90 0.01
CA ASN A 9 -27.51 -24.35 1.37
C ASN A 9 -26.70 -23.32 2.17
N ILE A 10 -25.71 -22.70 1.57
CA ILE A 10 -24.94 -21.62 2.19
C ILE A 10 -25.86 -20.43 2.49
N ALA A 11 -26.65 -19.98 1.52
CA ALA A 11 -27.55 -18.83 1.68
C ALA A 11 -28.58 -19.04 2.81
N LEU A 12 -29.17 -20.25 2.89
CA LEU A 12 -30.18 -20.58 3.91
C LEU A 12 -29.59 -20.67 5.33
N ASN A 13 -28.32 -21.03 5.45
CA ASN A 13 -27.66 -21.19 6.75
C ASN A 13 -26.86 -19.97 7.19
N LYS A 14 -26.72 -18.94 6.34
CA LYS A 14 -25.90 -17.75 6.67
C LYS A 14 -26.36 -17.05 7.95
N ILE A 15 -27.67 -17.01 8.20
CA ILE A 15 -28.25 -16.22 9.31
C ILE A 15 -28.17 -16.95 10.65
N THR A 16 -28.22 -18.28 10.66
CA THR A 16 -28.44 -19.07 11.89
C THR A 16 -27.33 -20.10 12.14
N GLY A 17 -26.44 -20.33 11.20
CA GLY A 17 -25.38 -21.33 11.29
C GLY A 17 -24.10 -20.84 11.95
N ALA A 18 -23.44 -21.72 12.69
CA ALA A 18 -22.02 -21.55 13.00
C ALA A 18 -21.22 -22.20 11.88
N TRP A 19 -20.26 -21.45 11.32
CA TRP A 19 -19.44 -21.90 10.20
C TRP A 19 -18.06 -22.33 10.67
N ASP A 20 -17.57 -23.43 10.11
CA ASP A 20 -16.16 -23.71 10.05
C ASP A 20 -15.59 -22.89 8.88
N ASP A 21 -14.75 -21.91 9.20
CA ASP A 21 -14.22 -20.94 8.23
C ASP A 21 -13.46 -21.62 7.08
N SER A 22 -12.71 -22.68 7.38
CA SER A 22 -11.93 -23.42 6.39
C SER A 22 -12.81 -24.15 5.39
N LEU A 23 -13.81 -24.89 5.91
CA LEU A 23 -14.78 -25.59 5.06
C LEU A 23 -15.65 -24.64 4.26
N LEU A 24 -16.02 -23.48 4.82
CA LEU A 24 -16.78 -22.47 4.11
C LEU A 24 -15.95 -21.84 2.97
N ALA A 25 -14.68 -21.54 3.23
CA ALA A 25 -13.78 -21.01 2.21
C ALA A 25 -13.62 -21.99 1.05
N ASP A 26 -13.41 -23.26 1.33
CA ASP A 26 -13.32 -24.32 0.30
C ASP A 26 -14.60 -24.41 -0.54
N LEU A 27 -15.77 -24.36 0.12
CA LEU A 27 -17.06 -24.41 -0.56
C LEU A 27 -17.31 -23.19 -1.45
N LEU A 28 -16.96 -21.98 -0.99
CA LEU A 28 -17.08 -20.77 -1.78
C LEU A 28 -16.13 -20.78 -2.99
N LYS A 29 -14.92 -21.30 -2.80
CA LYS A 29 -13.97 -21.48 -3.90
C LYS A 29 -14.46 -22.49 -4.95
N ASP A 30 -15.02 -23.61 -4.55
CA ASP A 30 -15.62 -24.59 -5.46
C ASP A 30 -16.76 -23.97 -6.31
N ILE A 31 -17.53 -23.06 -5.70
CA ILE A 31 -18.63 -22.36 -6.37
C ILE A 31 -18.06 -21.34 -7.37
N GLU A 32 -17.03 -20.59 -7.00
CA GLU A 32 -16.31 -19.64 -7.86
C GLU A 32 -15.68 -20.35 -9.06
N ASP A 33 -14.96 -21.46 -8.83
CA ASP A 33 -14.32 -22.26 -9.88
C ASP A 33 -15.34 -22.87 -10.87
N SER A 34 -16.59 -23.04 -10.41
CA SER A 34 -17.71 -23.46 -11.27
C SER A 34 -18.33 -22.31 -12.07
N ASN A 35 -17.73 -21.11 -12.03
CA ASN A 35 -18.22 -19.89 -12.70
C ASN A 35 -19.65 -19.49 -12.29
N PHE A 36 -20.02 -19.79 -11.03
CA PHE A 36 -21.32 -19.43 -10.47
C PHE A 36 -21.19 -18.17 -9.62
N ASP A 37 -22.18 -17.29 -9.70
CA ASP A 37 -22.20 -16.01 -9.00
C ASP A 37 -22.23 -16.18 -7.47
N LEU A 38 -21.13 -15.82 -6.80
CA LEU A 38 -20.99 -15.90 -5.35
C LEU A 38 -21.98 -15.01 -4.59
N GLY A 39 -22.46 -13.93 -5.18
CA GLY A 39 -23.49 -13.08 -4.55
C GLY A 39 -24.78 -13.84 -4.24
N LYS A 40 -25.05 -14.96 -4.93
CA LYS A 40 -26.21 -15.83 -4.66
C LYS A 40 -26.05 -16.70 -3.41
N THR A 41 -24.87 -16.75 -2.80
CA THR A 41 -24.63 -17.40 -1.48
C THR A 41 -25.11 -16.52 -0.32
N GLY A 42 -25.43 -15.25 -0.59
CA GLY A 42 -25.80 -14.27 0.41
C GLY A 42 -24.60 -13.62 1.10
N PHE A 43 -23.37 -14.04 0.80
CA PHE A 43 -22.17 -13.37 1.29
C PHE A 43 -21.81 -12.20 0.37
N GLU A 44 -21.50 -11.06 0.99
CA GLU A 44 -21.03 -9.88 0.29
C GLU A 44 -19.53 -10.03 -0.05
N PRO A 45 -19.04 -9.42 -1.14
CA PRO A 45 -17.63 -9.53 -1.53
C PRO A 45 -16.62 -9.23 -0.42
N PRO A 46 -16.81 -8.21 0.45
CA PRO A 46 -15.89 -7.97 1.57
C PRO A 46 -15.90 -9.07 2.64
N GLU A 47 -17.03 -9.76 2.85
CA GLU A 47 -17.13 -10.89 3.79
C GLU A 47 -16.34 -12.09 3.26
N ILE A 48 -16.46 -12.37 1.97
CA ILE A 48 -15.74 -13.44 1.29
C ILE A 48 -14.22 -13.17 1.33
N GLU A 49 -13.80 -11.96 1.00
CA GLU A 49 -12.41 -11.55 1.07
C GLU A 49 -11.84 -11.69 2.48
N THR A 50 -12.60 -11.26 3.49
CA THR A 50 -12.19 -11.40 4.90
C THR A 50 -12.02 -12.86 5.30
N LEU A 51 -12.94 -13.74 4.87
CA LEU A 51 -12.88 -15.17 5.14
C LEU A 51 -11.66 -15.81 4.46
N PHE A 52 -11.44 -15.53 3.18
CA PHE A 52 -10.27 -16.05 2.45
C PHE A 52 -8.96 -15.55 3.06
N ASN A 53 -8.87 -14.29 3.44
CA ASN A 53 -7.70 -13.75 4.12
C ASN A 53 -7.47 -14.43 5.48
N LYS A 54 -8.53 -14.72 6.23
CA LYS A 54 -8.43 -15.41 7.52
C LYS A 54 -7.94 -16.86 7.39
N VAL A 55 -8.44 -17.58 6.39
CA VAL A 55 -8.12 -19.01 6.17
C VAL A 55 -6.78 -19.19 5.47
N HIS A 56 -6.42 -18.29 4.56
CA HIS A 56 -5.20 -18.37 3.77
C HIS A 56 -4.12 -17.39 4.23
N SER A 57 -4.33 -16.66 5.34
CA SER A 57 -3.24 -15.88 5.93
C SER A 57 -2.12 -16.87 6.30
N LYS A 58 -1.09 -16.93 5.47
CA LYS A 58 0.18 -17.46 5.92
C LYS A 58 0.53 -16.65 7.16
N GLU A 59 0.80 -17.32 8.28
CA GLU A 59 1.50 -16.67 9.38
C GLU A 59 2.70 -15.99 8.75
N VAL A 60 2.67 -14.66 8.73
CA VAL A 60 3.85 -13.88 8.38
C VAL A 60 4.80 -14.18 9.52
N LYS A 61 5.73 -15.12 9.29
CA LYS A 61 6.86 -15.26 10.18
C LYS A 61 7.61 -13.95 10.09
N GLU A 62 7.66 -13.23 11.19
CA GLU A 62 8.62 -12.15 11.34
C GLU A 62 9.98 -12.74 10.97
N ASP A 63 10.71 -12.06 10.11
CA ASP A 63 12.08 -12.45 9.82
C ASP A 63 12.93 -12.25 11.09
N ASP A 64 13.99 -13.03 11.22
CA ASP A 64 14.93 -12.91 12.34
C ASP A 64 15.92 -11.73 12.13
N PHE A 65 15.53 -10.72 11.31
CA PHE A 65 16.38 -9.58 10.97
C PHE A 65 16.46 -8.60 12.14
N ASP A 66 17.65 -8.48 12.73
CA ASP A 66 17.91 -7.57 13.85
C ASP A 66 18.25 -6.15 13.33
N VAL A 67 17.19 -5.35 13.18
CA VAL A 67 17.28 -3.96 12.71
C VAL A 67 18.22 -3.12 13.57
N GLU A 68 18.18 -3.30 14.92
CA GLU A 68 19.04 -2.53 15.83
C GLU A 68 20.52 -2.86 15.66
N SER A 69 20.83 -4.11 15.36
CA SER A 69 22.21 -4.53 15.09
C SER A 69 22.71 -3.96 13.75
N GLU A 70 21.89 -4.00 12.72
CA GLU A 70 22.22 -3.50 11.39
C GLU A 70 22.36 -1.97 11.35
N LEU A 71 21.54 -1.23 12.10
CA LEU A 71 21.67 0.23 12.21
C LEU A 71 22.99 0.69 12.86
N LYS A 72 23.68 -0.19 13.60
CA LYS A 72 25.00 0.09 14.17
C LYS A 72 26.14 -0.13 13.16
N GLN A 73 25.86 -0.80 12.04
CA GLN A 73 26.85 -0.99 10.98
C GLN A 73 27.04 0.31 10.19
N PRO A 74 28.26 0.55 9.65
CA PRO A 74 28.46 1.70 8.76
C PRO A 74 27.57 1.55 7.52
N CYS A 75 26.80 2.60 7.19
CA CYS A 75 26.06 2.63 5.95
C CYS A 75 27.04 2.59 4.75
N PHE A 76 26.88 1.60 3.88
CA PHE A 76 27.72 1.46 2.69
C PHE A 76 27.06 2.07 1.44
N SER A 77 25.76 2.31 1.47
CA SER A 77 25.02 2.96 0.38
C SER A 77 25.25 4.47 0.41
N LYS A 78 25.40 5.06 -0.77
CA LYS A 78 25.63 6.50 -0.97
C LYS A 78 24.58 7.04 -1.92
N GLU A 79 24.36 8.33 -1.85
CA GLU A 79 23.55 9.03 -2.85
C GLU A 79 24.09 8.79 -4.26
N GLY A 80 23.22 8.43 -5.19
CA GLY A 80 23.53 8.05 -6.56
C GLY A 80 23.77 6.55 -6.77
N ASP A 81 23.89 5.74 -5.71
CA ASP A 81 24.07 4.30 -5.87
C ASP A 81 22.83 3.63 -6.46
N LEU A 82 23.04 2.88 -7.54
CA LEU A 82 22.03 2.08 -8.23
C LEU A 82 22.29 0.59 -7.99
N TRP A 83 21.32 -0.09 -7.40
CA TRP A 83 21.43 -1.50 -7.04
C TRP A 83 20.49 -2.36 -7.89
N HIS A 84 21.00 -3.46 -8.43
CA HIS A 84 20.22 -4.46 -9.14
C HIS A 84 19.90 -5.65 -8.21
N LEU A 85 18.62 -5.86 -7.91
CA LEU A 85 18.12 -6.95 -7.08
C LEU A 85 17.34 -7.93 -7.97
N GLY A 86 18.06 -8.75 -8.73
CA GLY A 86 17.48 -9.57 -9.78
C GLY A 86 16.91 -8.70 -10.91
N LYS A 87 15.59 -8.70 -11.09
CA LYS A 87 14.90 -7.83 -12.06
C LYS A 87 14.49 -6.47 -11.50
N HIS A 88 14.67 -6.24 -10.21
CA HIS A 88 14.31 -4.99 -9.54
C HIS A 88 15.51 -4.06 -9.47
N ILE A 89 15.24 -2.77 -9.47
CA ILE A 89 16.26 -1.72 -9.39
C ILE A 89 15.92 -0.83 -8.20
N VAL A 90 16.93 -0.49 -7.41
CA VAL A 90 16.81 0.44 -6.28
C VAL A 90 17.84 1.53 -6.45
N LEU A 91 17.43 2.78 -6.39
CA LEU A 91 18.28 3.95 -6.44
C LEU A 91 18.23 4.68 -5.09
N CYS A 92 19.41 4.97 -4.52
CA CYS A 92 19.53 5.87 -3.39
C CYS A 92 19.65 7.30 -3.94
N GLY A 93 18.61 8.13 -3.78
CA GLY A 93 18.60 9.47 -4.37
C GLY A 93 17.48 10.35 -3.87
N ASP A 94 17.52 11.61 -4.28
CA ASP A 94 16.48 12.61 -3.96
C ASP A 94 15.28 12.46 -4.88
N SER A 95 14.12 12.20 -4.28
CA SER A 95 12.84 12.05 -5.01
C SER A 95 12.31 13.36 -5.63
N THR A 96 12.94 14.49 -5.37
CA THR A 96 12.62 15.77 -6.03
C THR A 96 13.49 16.02 -7.27
N ASN A 97 14.55 15.22 -7.45
CA ASN A 97 15.52 15.40 -8.53
C ASN A 97 15.15 14.58 -9.78
N ALA A 98 15.00 15.26 -10.91
CA ALA A 98 14.68 14.63 -12.20
C ALA A 98 15.74 13.60 -12.64
N GLU A 99 17.02 13.87 -12.43
CA GLU A 99 18.12 12.97 -12.84
C GLU A 99 18.04 11.60 -12.15
N CYS A 100 17.51 11.56 -10.90
CA CYS A 100 17.27 10.32 -10.19
C CYS A 100 16.22 9.46 -10.89
N TYR A 101 15.14 10.08 -11.37
CA TYR A 101 14.10 9.37 -12.10
C TYR A 101 14.56 8.96 -13.49
N ASP A 102 15.27 9.82 -14.22
CA ASP A 102 15.83 9.48 -15.52
C ASP A 102 16.77 8.26 -15.41
N THR A 103 17.61 8.23 -14.38
CA THR A 103 18.54 7.12 -14.09
C THR A 103 17.78 5.84 -13.72
N LEU A 104 16.79 5.93 -12.83
CA LEU A 104 16.03 4.77 -12.34
C LEU A 104 15.15 4.17 -13.43
N MET A 105 14.50 5.01 -14.23
CA MET A 105 13.48 4.61 -15.19
C MET A 105 14.05 4.28 -16.58
N ASP A 106 15.23 4.77 -16.91
CA ASP A 106 15.95 4.53 -18.18
C ASP A 106 15.00 4.65 -19.41
N GLY A 107 14.25 5.76 -19.47
CA GLY A 107 13.31 6.03 -20.56
C GLY A 107 11.99 5.23 -20.51
N THR A 108 11.80 4.38 -19.51
CA THR A 108 10.52 3.65 -19.31
C THR A 108 9.53 4.48 -18.50
N LYS A 109 8.25 4.09 -18.53
CA LYS A 109 7.19 4.69 -17.74
C LYS A 109 6.65 3.68 -16.74
N ALA A 110 6.34 4.13 -15.53
CA ALA A 110 5.69 3.30 -14.52
C ALA A 110 4.19 3.13 -14.85
N ASN A 111 3.65 1.93 -14.69
CA ASN A 111 2.20 1.69 -14.75
C ASN A 111 1.54 1.92 -13.38
N LEU A 112 2.32 1.81 -12.31
CA LEU A 112 1.88 2.06 -10.94
C LEU A 112 2.97 2.78 -10.18
N VAL A 113 2.60 3.85 -9.48
CA VAL A 113 3.40 4.48 -8.44
C VAL A 113 2.75 4.22 -7.09
N LEU A 114 3.53 3.72 -6.14
CA LEU A 114 3.14 3.58 -4.75
C LEU A 114 4.20 4.32 -3.91
N SER A 115 3.80 5.36 -3.19
CA SER A 115 4.74 6.21 -2.47
C SER A 115 4.28 6.46 -1.03
N ASP A 116 5.24 6.40 -0.12
CA ASP A 116 5.09 6.68 1.30
C ASP A 116 6.11 7.78 1.68
N PRO A 117 5.83 9.05 1.35
CA PRO A 117 6.72 10.17 1.64
C PRO A 117 6.65 10.57 3.11
N PRO A 118 7.58 11.38 3.63
CA PRO A 118 7.47 11.97 4.95
C PRO A 118 6.12 12.67 5.15
N TYR A 119 5.54 12.56 6.37
CA TYR A 119 4.20 13.09 6.66
C TYR A 119 4.22 14.46 7.35
N ASN A 120 5.41 15.01 7.64
CA ASN A 120 5.61 16.27 8.35
C ASN A 120 5.02 16.27 9.77
N VAL A 121 5.19 15.17 10.48
CA VAL A 121 4.64 14.96 11.83
C VAL A 121 5.73 14.87 12.91
N ASP A 122 6.98 15.16 12.56
CA ASP A 122 8.17 15.19 13.44
C ASP A 122 8.36 13.91 14.26
N VAL A 123 8.19 12.76 13.59
CA VAL A 123 8.37 11.45 14.22
C VAL A 123 9.85 11.22 14.53
N GLU A 124 10.13 10.86 15.77
CA GLU A 124 11.44 10.39 16.22
C GLU A 124 11.33 8.92 16.61
N GLU A 125 11.98 8.04 15.85
CA GLU A 125 12.02 6.60 16.08
C GLU A 125 13.40 6.16 16.57
N THR A 126 13.53 4.87 16.90
CA THR A 126 14.80 4.26 17.36
C THR A 126 15.92 4.46 16.33
N ALA A 127 15.60 4.56 15.06
CA ALA A 127 16.52 4.81 13.95
C ALA A 127 16.88 6.30 13.78
N GLY A 128 16.29 7.22 14.56
CA GLY A 128 16.48 8.67 14.47
C GLY A 128 15.30 9.40 13.82
N LYS A 129 15.52 10.66 13.46
CA LYS A 129 14.50 11.50 12.83
C LYS A 129 14.39 11.19 11.33
N ILE A 130 13.17 11.16 10.85
CA ILE A 130 12.90 11.06 9.40
C ILE A 130 13.30 12.38 8.75
N MET A 131 14.05 12.31 7.66
CA MET A 131 14.44 13.48 6.89
C MET A 131 13.19 14.12 6.25
N ASN A 132 13.11 15.45 6.26
CA ASN A 132 11.98 16.23 5.71
C ASN A 132 10.63 16.01 6.43
N ASP A 133 10.63 15.53 7.67
CA ASP A 133 9.41 15.28 8.47
C ASP A 133 9.09 16.41 9.46
N ASN A 134 9.81 17.53 9.42
CA ASN A 134 9.62 18.73 10.25
C ASN A 134 9.93 19.99 9.44
N MET A 135 9.10 20.27 8.45
CA MET A 135 9.21 21.43 7.56
C MET A 135 8.15 22.46 7.87
N GLY A 136 8.41 23.73 7.53
CA GLY A 136 7.35 24.74 7.48
C GLY A 136 6.31 24.42 6.40
N ASP A 137 5.05 24.78 6.62
CA ASP A 137 3.90 24.45 5.76
C ASP A 137 4.16 24.73 4.26
N SER A 138 4.68 25.90 3.93
CA SER A 138 5.01 26.27 2.54
C SER A 138 6.16 25.46 1.96
N GLU A 139 7.17 25.14 2.77
CA GLU A 139 8.33 24.36 2.35
C GLU A 139 7.93 22.91 2.10
N PHE A 140 7.13 22.35 2.98
CA PHE A 140 6.59 21.01 2.83
C PHE A 140 5.73 20.85 1.57
N TYR A 141 4.85 21.83 1.32
CA TYR A 141 4.09 21.86 0.07
C TYR A 141 4.99 21.86 -1.17
N GLN A 142 6.06 22.69 -1.20
CA GLN A 142 7.00 22.74 -2.33
C GLN A 142 7.76 21.42 -2.51
N PHE A 143 8.18 20.80 -1.42
CA PHE A 143 8.80 19.47 -1.44
C PHE A 143 7.88 18.42 -2.06
N LEU A 144 6.63 18.34 -1.61
CA LEU A 144 5.65 17.40 -2.16
C LEU A 144 5.38 17.69 -3.64
N LEU A 145 5.21 18.96 -4.01
CA LEU A 145 4.94 19.35 -5.39
C LEU A 145 6.08 18.94 -6.31
N ALA A 146 7.34 19.18 -5.93
CA ALA A 146 8.51 18.81 -6.71
C ALA A 146 8.58 17.29 -6.93
N ALA A 147 8.41 16.48 -5.85
CA ALA A 147 8.44 15.02 -5.94
C ALA A 147 7.28 14.50 -6.82
N PHE A 148 6.07 15.03 -6.64
CA PHE A 148 4.90 14.60 -7.41
C PHE A 148 4.99 14.96 -8.88
N GLN A 149 5.62 16.08 -9.24
CA GLN A 149 5.89 16.44 -10.63
C GLN A 149 6.82 15.42 -11.29
N GLN A 150 7.85 14.92 -10.60
CA GLN A 150 8.71 13.86 -11.12
C GLN A 150 7.93 12.55 -11.31
N MET A 151 7.13 12.16 -10.33
CA MET A 151 6.26 10.97 -10.42
C MET A 151 5.29 11.08 -11.60
N HIS A 152 4.67 12.25 -11.80
CA HIS A 152 3.76 12.50 -12.92
C HIS A 152 4.49 12.40 -14.27
N GLY A 153 5.68 12.98 -14.38
CA GLY A 153 6.50 12.93 -15.58
C GLY A 153 6.90 11.50 -16.00
N HIS A 154 6.98 10.56 -15.04
CA HIS A 154 7.44 9.19 -15.26
C HIS A 154 6.32 8.14 -15.15
N LEU A 155 5.07 8.55 -14.94
CA LEU A 155 3.90 7.67 -14.99
C LEU A 155 3.38 7.54 -16.43
N ALA A 156 2.92 6.35 -16.80
CA ALA A 156 2.21 6.13 -18.07
C ALA A 156 0.83 6.82 -18.07
N ASP A 157 0.30 7.15 -19.24
CA ASP A 157 -0.95 7.91 -19.37
C ASP A 157 -2.16 7.16 -18.77
N ASP A 158 -2.12 5.84 -18.76
CA ASP A 158 -3.11 4.93 -18.16
C ASP A 158 -2.66 4.40 -16.79
N GLY A 159 -1.57 4.91 -16.25
CA GLY A 159 -1.00 4.50 -14.97
C GLY A 159 -1.81 4.98 -13.77
N SER A 160 -1.62 4.30 -12.66
CA SER A 160 -2.25 4.63 -11.36
C SER A 160 -1.21 5.06 -10.34
N ILE A 161 -1.61 5.91 -9.39
CA ILE A 161 -0.76 6.37 -8.31
C ILE A 161 -1.48 6.31 -6.97
N TYR A 162 -0.79 5.83 -5.94
CA TYR A 162 -1.24 5.81 -4.55
C TYR A 162 -0.19 6.47 -3.68
N ILE A 163 -0.61 7.46 -2.90
CA ILE A 163 0.24 8.20 -1.97
C ILE A 163 -0.31 8.01 -0.56
N PHE A 164 0.54 7.48 0.33
CA PHE A 164 0.21 7.44 1.75
C PHE A 164 0.43 8.82 2.38
N HIS A 165 -0.40 9.20 3.33
CA HIS A 165 -0.25 10.45 4.07
C HIS A 165 -1.01 10.41 5.40
N ALA A 166 -0.57 11.22 6.36
CA ALA A 166 -1.35 11.54 7.55
C ALA A 166 -2.47 12.54 7.20
N ASP A 167 -3.62 12.42 7.87
CA ASP A 167 -4.76 13.33 7.62
C ASP A 167 -4.47 14.77 8.05
N THR A 168 -3.61 14.95 9.05
CA THR A 168 -3.14 16.27 9.53
C THR A 168 -2.56 17.14 8.41
N GLU A 169 -1.83 16.55 7.47
CA GLU A 169 -1.21 17.20 6.31
C GLU A 169 -1.99 17.01 5.01
N GLY A 170 -3.19 16.45 5.10
CA GLY A 170 -4.02 16.13 3.95
C GLY A 170 -4.28 17.30 3.00
N LEU A 171 -4.26 18.54 3.49
CA LEU A 171 -4.42 19.75 2.65
C LEU A 171 -3.23 19.93 1.72
N ASN A 172 -1.99 19.89 2.25
CA ASN A 172 -0.76 20.00 1.49
C ASN A 172 -0.61 18.89 0.47
N PHE A 173 -0.87 17.64 0.90
CA PHE A 173 -0.83 16.48 0.02
C PHE A 173 -1.79 16.60 -1.16
N ARG A 174 -3.07 16.90 -0.91
CA ARG A 174 -4.10 17.00 -1.96
C ARG A 174 -3.87 18.19 -2.88
N LYS A 175 -3.37 19.32 -2.35
CA LYS A 175 -3.03 20.48 -3.14
C LYS A 175 -1.84 20.20 -4.06
N ALA A 176 -0.72 19.71 -3.52
CA ALA A 176 0.47 19.37 -4.29
C ALA A 176 0.18 18.31 -5.37
N PHE A 177 -0.63 17.28 -5.03
CA PHE A 177 -1.05 16.24 -5.95
C PHE A 177 -1.80 16.80 -7.18
N LYS A 178 -2.76 17.69 -6.97
CA LYS A 178 -3.51 18.33 -8.05
C LYS A 178 -2.65 19.30 -8.85
N ASP A 179 -1.81 20.09 -8.17
CA ASP A 179 -0.94 21.08 -8.82
C ASP A 179 0.18 20.40 -9.63
N ALA A 180 0.57 19.17 -9.28
CA ALA A 180 1.45 18.32 -10.10
C ALA A 180 0.80 17.75 -11.36
N GLY A 181 -0.53 17.90 -11.53
CA GLY A 181 -1.26 17.46 -12.72
C GLY A 181 -2.07 16.18 -12.55
N PHE A 182 -2.08 15.57 -11.37
CA PHE A 182 -2.84 14.35 -11.13
C PHE A 182 -4.34 14.58 -10.93
N TYR A 183 -5.13 13.61 -11.36
CA TYR A 183 -6.54 13.54 -11.04
C TYR A 183 -6.76 12.78 -9.73
N LEU A 184 -7.33 13.43 -8.73
CA LEU A 184 -7.68 12.80 -7.45
C LEU A 184 -8.99 12.02 -7.60
N SER A 185 -8.89 10.70 -7.76
CA SER A 185 -10.01 9.79 -7.94
C SER A 185 -10.76 9.50 -6.64
N GLY A 186 -10.05 9.30 -5.54
CA GLY A 186 -10.66 8.97 -4.26
C GLY A 186 -9.65 8.98 -3.11
N CYS A 187 -10.15 8.77 -1.91
CA CYS A 187 -9.35 8.61 -0.69
C CYS A 187 -9.68 7.25 -0.08
N CYS A 188 -8.67 6.40 0.05
CA CYS A 188 -8.78 5.11 0.73
C CYS A 188 -8.32 5.28 2.18
N ILE A 189 -9.07 4.71 3.12
CA ILE A 189 -8.71 4.75 4.53
C ILE A 189 -8.17 3.38 4.92
N TRP A 190 -6.90 3.34 5.28
CA TRP A 190 -6.30 2.14 5.85
C TRP A 190 -6.54 2.10 7.35
N LYS A 191 -7.46 1.25 7.77
CA LYS A 191 -7.69 0.97 9.18
C LYS A 191 -6.63 -0.02 9.68
N LYS A 192 -5.67 0.46 10.46
CA LYS A 192 -4.72 -0.42 11.17
C LYS A 192 -5.46 -1.19 12.26
N ASN A 193 -5.13 -2.48 12.44
CA ASN A 193 -5.54 -3.22 13.63
C ASN A 193 -4.90 -2.53 14.84
N ALA A 194 -5.67 -2.31 15.90
CA ALA A 194 -5.26 -1.54 17.05
C ALA A 194 -3.95 -2.08 17.65
N VAL A 195 -2.85 -1.47 17.28
CA VAL A 195 -1.67 -1.41 18.15
C VAL A 195 -1.93 -0.21 19.03
N SER A 196 -1.83 -0.40 20.34
CA SER A 196 -2.07 0.59 21.36
C SER A 196 -1.39 1.92 21.02
N TYR A 197 -2.16 2.89 20.52
CA TYR A 197 -1.72 4.27 20.55
C TYR A 197 -2.09 4.85 21.91
N THR A 198 -1.18 4.73 22.85
CA THR A 198 -1.27 5.40 24.14
C THR A 198 -0.46 6.69 24.15
N HIS A 199 -0.50 7.48 23.11
CA HIS A 199 0.00 8.88 23.18
C HIS A 199 -0.78 9.71 22.16
N LEU A 200 -1.81 10.37 22.65
CA LEU A 200 -2.24 11.68 22.24
C LEU A 200 -1.65 12.67 23.21
#